data_13128e75773e173556d4fc63b868a603
#
_entry.id   13128e75773e173556d4fc63b868a603
#
_cell.length_a   1.000
_cell.length_b   1.000
_cell.length_c   1.000
_cell.angle_alpha   90.00
_cell.angle_beta   90.00
_cell.angle_gamma   90.00
#
_symmetry.space_group_name_H-M   'P 1'
#
loop_
_entity.id
_entity.type
_entity.pdbx_description
1 polymer ?
#
loop_
_entity_poly.entity_id
_entity_poly.type
_entity_poly.pdbx_seq_one_letter_code
_entity_poly.pdbx_strand_id
1 'polypeptide(L)'
;ELGMGDTFGEEALISDAKRNASVIMASEGTLMRLGKDDFRTLLNEPMLDWVEYEHGCDLVEKGAVWLDVRLPSEFENYHLPDALNIPLYFMRMKMKNLDTSKHFIVCCDSGRRSSAGAYILSERGFHASVLKGGLAATDLARK
;
A
#
# COMPACT_ATOMS: atom_id res chain seq x y z
N GLU A 1 -13.50 6.42 -13.88
CA GLU A 1 -13.68 5.64 -15.12
C GLU A 1 -12.40 4.86 -15.37
N LEU A 2 -12.54 3.58 -15.79
CA LEU A 2 -11.46 2.68 -16.13
C LEU A 2 -11.45 2.44 -17.62
N GLY A 3 -10.28 2.34 -18.22
CA GLY A 3 -10.08 2.11 -19.64
C GLY A 3 -9.30 0.83 -19.94
N MET A 4 -8.91 0.66 -21.20
CA MET A 4 -8.14 -0.50 -21.65
C MET A 4 -6.78 -0.55 -20.92
N GLY A 5 -6.47 -1.69 -20.33
CA GLY A 5 -5.24 -1.92 -19.57
C GLY A 5 -5.32 -1.58 -18.08
N ASP A 6 -6.41 -0.96 -17.63
CA ASP A 6 -6.60 -0.69 -16.21
C ASP A 6 -6.97 -1.96 -15.45
N THR A 7 -6.59 -2.01 -14.18
CA THR A 7 -6.92 -3.09 -13.25
C THR A 7 -7.83 -2.61 -12.13
N PHE A 8 -8.58 -3.52 -11.52
CA PHE A 8 -9.41 -3.22 -10.37
C PHE A 8 -9.63 -4.45 -9.48
N GLY A 9 -9.87 -4.20 -8.19
CA GLY A 9 -10.16 -5.25 -7.21
C GLY A 9 -8.92 -5.86 -6.56
N GLU A 10 -7.71 -5.42 -6.93
CA GLU A 10 -6.43 -5.85 -6.37
C GLU A 10 -6.31 -5.54 -4.88
N GLU A 11 -6.85 -4.42 -4.43
CA GLU A 11 -6.80 -4.01 -3.01
C GLU A 11 -7.43 -5.08 -2.10
N ALA A 12 -8.58 -5.64 -2.50
CA ALA A 12 -9.24 -6.69 -1.76
C ALA A 12 -8.47 -8.02 -1.77
N LEU A 13 -7.72 -8.28 -2.85
CA LEU A 13 -6.88 -9.47 -2.95
C LEU A 13 -5.66 -9.38 -2.03
N ILE A 14 -5.01 -8.24 -1.99
CA ILE A 14 -3.78 -8.01 -1.23
C ILE A 14 -4.08 -7.88 0.28
N SER A 15 -5.08 -7.08 0.62
CA SER A 15 -5.44 -6.79 2.02
C SER A 15 -6.30 -7.85 2.69
N ASP A 16 -6.74 -8.86 1.92
CA ASP A 16 -7.68 -9.90 2.37
C ASP A 16 -9.01 -9.32 2.90
N ALA A 17 -9.38 -8.16 2.38
CA ALA A 17 -10.57 -7.42 2.74
C ALA A 17 -11.73 -7.69 1.77
N LYS A 18 -12.92 -7.25 2.14
CA LYS A 18 -14.06 -7.21 1.22
C LYS A 18 -13.86 -6.10 0.18
N ARG A 19 -14.42 -6.30 -1.01
CA ARG A 19 -14.45 -5.27 -2.05
C ARG A 19 -15.19 -4.04 -1.55
N ASN A 20 -14.62 -2.87 -1.79
CA ASN A 20 -15.11 -1.57 -1.32
C ASN A 20 -15.94 -0.81 -2.38
N ALA A 21 -16.01 -1.32 -3.59
CA ALA A 21 -16.71 -0.69 -4.70
C ALA A 21 -17.35 -1.71 -5.65
N SER A 22 -18.39 -1.30 -6.37
CA SER A 22 -18.95 -2.01 -7.50
C SER A 22 -18.37 -1.44 -8.80
N VAL A 23 -18.06 -2.33 -9.74
CA VAL A 23 -17.62 -1.94 -11.08
C VAL A 23 -18.69 -2.35 -12.07
N ILE A 24 -19.14 -1.41 -12.90
CA ILE A 24 -20.20 -1.59 -13.88
C ILE A 24 -19.62 -1.32 -15.26
N MET A 25 -19.88 -2.22 -16.21
CA MET A 25 -19.50 -2.01 -17.61
C MET A 25 -20.30 -0.87 -18.22
N ALA A 26 -19.61 0.16 -18.67
CA ALA A 26 -20.23 1.31 -19.34
C ALA A 26 -20.43 1.09 -20.86
N SER A 27 -19.72 0.12 -21.44
CA SER A 27 -19.79 -0.28 -22.83
C SER A 27 -19.48 -1.78 -22.97
N GLU A 28 -19.65 -2.33 -24.15
CA GLU A 28 -19.17 -3.68 -24.43
C GLU A 28 -17.65 -3.75 -24.30
N GLY A 29 -17.16 -4.84 -23.73
CA GLY A 29 -15.74 -5.03 -23.51
C GLY A 29 -15.41 -6.42 -22.97
N THR A 30 -14.15 -6.73 -22.89
CA THR A 30 -13.64 -7.99 -22.34
C THR A 30 -12.91 -7.73 -21.04
N LEU A 31 -13.23 -8.50 -20.00
CA LEU A 31 -12.52 -8.51 -18.73
C LEU A 31 -11.72 -9.81 -18.62
N MET A 32 -10.46 -9.68 -18.22
CA MET A 32 -9.62 -10.82 -17.85
C MET A 32 -9.63 -10.96 -16.32
N ARG A 33 -9.84 -12.18 -15.84
CA ARG A 33 -9.82 -12.49 -14.41
C ARG A 33 -8.52 -13.18 -14.04
N LEU A 34 -7.84 -12.62 -13.05
CA LEU A 34 -6.69 -13.26 -12.40
C LEU A 34 -7.12 -13.77 -11.03
N GLY A 35 -6.77 -15.02 -10.71
CA GLY A 35 -7.04 -15.64 -9.42
C GLY A 35 -6.18 -15.01 -8.30
N LYS A 36 -6.61 -15.16 -7.04
CA LYS A 36 -5.89 -14.59 -5.88
C LYS A 36 -4.47 -15.15 -5.75
N ASP A 37 -4.32 -16.44 -5.86
CA ASP A 37 -3.02 -17.11 -5.69
C ASP A 37 -2.07 -16.75 -6.84
N ASP A 38 -2.57 -16.72 -8.08
CA ASP A 38 -1.80 -16.30 -9.25
C ASP A 38 -1.38 -14.82 -9.12
N PHE A 39 -2.30 -13.96 -8.69
CA PHE A 39 -2.00 -12.53 -8.46
C PHE A 39 -0.89 -12.38 -7.41
N ARG A 40 -1.01 -13.08 -6.28
CA ARG A 40 0.00 -13.02 -5.21
C ARG A 40 1.37 -13.48 -5.70
N THR A 41 1.43 -14.64 -6.36
CA THR A 41 2.69 -15.26 -6.75
C THR A 41 3.36 -14.56 -7.93
N LEU A 42 2.59 -14.13 -8.92
CA LEU A 42 3.12 -13.58 -10.17
C LEU A 42 3.33 -12.07 -10.15
N LEU A 43 2.54 -11.35 -9.39
CA LEU A 43 2.55 -9.89 -9.40
C LEU A 43 2.90 -9.27 -8.05
N ASN A 44 2.21 -9.65 -6.98
CA ASN A 44 2.35 -8.95 -5.71
C ASN A 44 3.73 -9.20 -5.05
N GLU A 45 4.06 -10.45 -4.77
CA GLU A 45 5.29 -10.80 -4.03
C GLU A 45 6.57 -10.38 -4.78
N PRO A 46 6.72 -10.64 -6.10
CA PRO A 46 7.92 -10.27 -6.83
C PRO A 46 8.07 -8.76 -7.08
N MET A 47 6.98 -8.00 -7.04
CA MET A 47 6.98 -6.57 -7.36
C MET A 47 7.13 -5.67 -6.14
N LEU A 48 7.03 -6.21 -4.93
CA LEU A 48 7.15 -5.44 -3.71
C LEU A 48 8.56 -5.51 -3.14
N ASP A 49 9.08 -4.35 -2.81
CA ASP A 49 10.31 -4.19 -2.06
C ASP A 49 10.01 -4.18 -0.55
N TRP A 50 10.63 -5.08 0.21
CA TRP A 50 10.40 -5.26 1.64
C TRP A 50 11.58 -4.73 2.44
N VAL A 51 11.29 -3.89 3.41
CA VAL A 51 12.30 -3.21 4.22
C VAL A 51 12.13 -3.60 5.69
N GLU A 52 13.20 -4.06 6.33
CA GLU A 52 13.27 -4.26 7.78
C GLU A 52 13.21 -2.90 8.49
N TYR A 53 12.75 -2.89 9.74
CA TYR A 53 12.52 -1.64 10.48
C TYR A 53 13.78 -0.76 10.62
N GLU A 54 14.90 -1.36 11.00
CA GLU A 54 16.17 -0.65 11.18
C GLU A 54 16.63 0.00 9.87
N HIS A 55 16.55 -0.76 8.77
CA HIS A 55 16.91 -0.21 7.46
C HIS A 55 15.92 0.88 7.01
N GLY A 56 14.65 0.74 7.36
CA GLY A 56 13.64 1.77 7.13
C GLY A 56 13.96 3.07 7.86
N CYS A 57 14.43 3.01 9.09
CA CYS A 57 14.90 4.19 9.84
C CYS A 57 16.07 4.89 9.13
N ASP A 58 17.07 4.13 8.68
CA ASP A 58 18.21 4.67 7.92
C ASP A 58 17.76 5.37 6.62
N LEU A 59 16.77 4.81 5.94
CA LEU A 59 16.22 5.41 4.72
C LEU A 59 15.48 6.71 5.03
N VAL A 60 14.73 6.77 6.13
CA VAL A 60 14.00 7.98 6.54
C VAL A 60 14.97 9.09 6.93
N GLU A 61 16.07 8.79 7.62
CA GLU A 61 17.14 9.76 7.89
C GLU A 61 17.75 10.33 6.59
N LYS A 62 17.74 9.57 5.51
CA LYS A 62 18.18 9.98 4.17
C LYS A 62 17.09 10.64 3.32
N GLY A 63 15.90 10.86 3.89
CA GLY A 63 14.81 11.60 3.25
C GLY A 63 13.67 10.76 2.71
N ALA A 64 13.61 9.45 2.99
CA ALA A 64 12.42 8.65 2.77
C ALA A 64 11.31 9.03 3.77
N VAL A 65 10.10 8.61 3.50
CA VAL A 65 8.92 9.00 4.28
C VAL A 65 8.16 7.75 4.72
N TRP A 66 7.88 7.64 6.03
CA TRP A 66 6.93 6.66 6.53
C TRP A 66 5.52 7.01 6.06
N LEU A 67 4.82 6.06 5.46
CA LEU A 67 3.45 6.22 5.00
C LEU A 67 2.53 5.19 5.65
N ASP A 68 1.78 5.61 6.64
CA ASP A 68 0.84 4.76 7.36
C ASP A 68 -0.51 4.71 6.65
N VAL A 69 -0.93 3.51 6.26
CA VAL A 69 -2.17 3.28 5.52
C VAL A 69 -3.32 2.78 6.38
N ARG A 70 -3.16 2.82 7.70
CA ARG A 70 -4.21 2.48 8.66
C ARG A 70 -5.27 3.58 8.74
N LEU A 71 -6.35 3.28 9.48
CA LEU A 71 -7.38 4.27 9.77
C LEU A 71 -6.82 5.41 10.64
N PRO A 72 -7.37 6.62 10.55
CA PRO A 72 -6.92 7.74 11.39
C PRO A 72 -6.95 7.42 12.88
N SER A 73 -7.97 6.72 13.36
CA SER A 73 -8.09 6.31 14.76
C SER A 73 -6.99 5.33 15.21
N GLU A 74 -6.51 4.48 14.31
CA GLU A 74 -5.38 3.60 14.58
C GLU A 74 -4.07 4.38 14.61
N PHE A 75 -3.92 5.34 13.70
CA PHE A 75 -2.76 6.23 13.62
C PHE A 75 -2.65 7.15 14.84
N GLU A 76 -3.76 7.71 15.31
CA GLU A 76 -3.81 8.56 16.51
C GLU A 76 -3.39 7.83 17.78
N ASN A 77 -3.66 6.51 17.88
CA ASN A 77 -3.25 5.72 19.04
C ASN A 77 -1.72 5.58 19.13
N TYR A 78 -1.08 5.23 18.03
CA TYR A 78 0.39 5.16 17.92
C TYR A 78 0.80 5.14 16.45
N HIS A 79 1.92 5.73 16.11
CA HIS A 79 2.49 5.74 14.76
C HIS A 79 4.00 5.96 14.81
N LEU A 80 4.68 5.73 13.70
CA LEU A 80 6.10 6.04 13.57
C LEU A 80 6.32 7.56 13.56
N PRO A 81 7.44 8.05 14.12
CA PRO A 81 7.75 9.47 14.11
C PRO A 81 7.70 10.04 12.68
N ASP A 82 7.11 11.23 12.54
CA ASP A 82 6.98 11.97 11.29
C ASP A 82 6.26 11.21 10.15
N ALA A 83 5.53 10.14 10.48
CA ALA A 83 4.78 9.38 9.50
C ALA A 83 3.59 10.18 8.95
N LEU A 84 3.37 10.09 7.64
CA LEU A 84 2.16 10.56 7.00
C LEU A 84 1.07 9.51 7.12
N ASN A 85 -0.15 9.91 7.42
CA ASN A 85 -1.30 9.02 7.38
C ASN A 85 -2.15 9.24 6.13
N ILE A 86 -2.20 8.23 5.29
CA ILE A 86 -3.12 8.17 4.15
C ILE A 86 -3.79 6.80 4.19
N PRO A 87 -5.00 6.70 4.73
CA PRO A 87 -5.73 5.43 4.78
C PRO A 87 -5.84 4.78 3.40
N LEU A 88 -5.70 3.46 3.34
CA LEU A 88 -5.67 2.69 2.09
C LEU A 88 -6.83 3.05 1.16
N TYR A 89 -8.04 3.21 1.69
CA TYR A 89 -9.23 3.56 0.91
C TYR A 89 -9.20 4.97 0.31
N PHE A 90 -8.35 5.87 0.82
CA PHE A 90 -8.12 7.20 0.25
C PHE A 90 -6.85 7.29 -0.61
N MET A 91 -6.05 6.23 -0.69
CA MET A 91 -4.75 6.24 -1.34
C MET A 91 -4.83 6.80 -2.76
N ARG A 92 -5.71 6.25 -3.61
CA ARG A 92 -5.85 6.65 -5.02
C ARG A 92 -6.20 8.13 -5.21
N MET A 93 -6.92 8.70 -4.26
CA MET A 93 -7.30 10.12 -4.29
C MET A 93 -6.17 11.02 -3.80
N LYS A 94 -5.53 10.63 -2.71
CA LYS A 94 -4.53 11.45 -1.99
C LYS A 94 -3.13 11.37 -2.57
N MET A 95 -2.76 10.26 -3.23
CA MET A 95 -1.43 10.07 -3.79
C MET A 95 -1.03 11.15 -4.82
N LYS A 96 -2.00 11.79 -5.46
CA LYS A 96 -1.76 12.89 -6.40
C LYS A 96 -1.01 14.07 -5.78
N ASN A 97 -1.09 14.21 -4.45
CA ASN A 97 -0.46 15.28 -3.68
C ASN A 97 0.89 14.86 -3.10
N LEU A 98 1.32 13.62 -3.33
CA LEU A 98 2.61 13.13 -2.86
C LEU A 98 3.72 13.55 -3.83
N ASP A 99 4.89 13.81 -3.28
CA ASP A 99 6.09 14.10 -4.05
C ASP A 99 6.65 12.81 -4.66
N THR A 100 6.60 12.70 -5.98
CA THR A 100 7.07 11.52 -6.73
C THR A 100 8.57 11.27 -6.62
N SER A 101 9.35 12.27 -6.19
CA SER A 101 10.79 12.13 -5.97
C SER A 101 11.14 11.43 -4.66
N LYS A 102 10.17 11.27 -3.76
CA LYS A 102 10.37 10.65 -2.45
C LYS A 102 10.23 9.14 -2.51
N HIS A 103 11.00 8.46 -1.66
CA HIS A 103 10.80 7.05 -1.37
C HIS A 103 9.80 6.90 -0.21
N PHE A 104 8.72 6.18 -0.42
CA PHE A 104 7.71 5.93 0.61
C PHE A 104 7.87 4.52 1.19
N ILE A 105 8.02 4.42 2.50
CA ILE A 105 8.01 3.15 3.22
C ILE A 105 6.62 2.98 3.83
N VAL A 106 5.82 2.12 3.20
CA VAL A 106 4.41 1.94 3.54
C VAL A 106 4.27 1.00 4.71
N CYS A 107 3.56 1.41 5.74
CA CYS A 107 3.33 0.61 6.95
C CYS A 107 1.85 0.46 7.31
N CYS A 108 1.56 -0.63 8.00
CA CYS A 108 0.31 -0.93 8.70
C CYS A 108 0.64 -1.90 9.83
N ASP A 109 -0.33 -2.49 10.51
CA ASP A 109 -0.07 -3.39 11.63
C ASP A 109 0.78 -4.61 11.27
N SER A 110 0.45 -5.31 10.19
CA SER A 110 0.99 -6.63 9.84
C SER A 110 1.68 -6.73 8.48
N GLY A 111 1.68 -5.65 7.69
CA GLY A 111 2.17 -5.68 6.31
C GLY A 111 1.10 -5.92 5.23
N ARG A 112 -0.10 -6.39 5.57
CA ARG A 112 -1.13 -6.71 4.56
C ARG A 112 -1.68 -5.47 3.84
N ARG A 113 -2.18 -4.48 4.59
CA ARG A 113 -2.70 -3.22 4.03
C ARG A 113 -1.58 -2.41 3.35
N SER A 114 -0.40 -2.42 3.94
CA SER A 114 0.76 -1.71 3.38
C SER A 114 1.24 -2.32 2.07
N SER A 115 1.15 -3.64 1.89
CA SER A 115 1.42 -4.27 0.58
C SER A 115 0.51 -3.75 -0.51
N ALA A 116 -0.80 -3.60 -0.23
CA ALA A 116 -1.74 -2.99 -1.15
C ALA A 116 -1.39 -1.53 -1.45
N GLY A 117 -1.07 -0.76 -0.42
CA GLY A 117 -0.67 0.64 -0.57
C GLY A 117 0.59 0.82 -1.41
N ALA A 118 1.62 0.02 -1.15
CA ALA A 118 2.86 0.05 -1.92
C ALA A 118 2.64 -0.37 -3.38
N TYR A 119 1.82 -1.39 -3.62
CA TYR A 119 1.45 -1.79 -4.98
C TYR A 119 0.77 -0.65 -5.75
N ILE A 120 -0.24 0.00 -5.15
CA ILE A 120 -0.95 1.13 -5.76
C ILE A 120 0.01 2.29 -6.10
N LEU A 121 0.96 2.58 -5.22
CA LEU A 121 1.97 3.61 -5.45
C LEU A 121 2.91 3.23 -6.59
N SER A 122 3.42 1.99 -6.58
CA SER A 122 4.35 1.50 -7.61
C SER A 122 3.72 1.47 -9.00
N GLU A 123 2.43 1.11 -9.13
CA GLU A 123 1.69 1.21 -10.40
C GLU A 123 1.66 2.62 -10.98
N ARG A 124 1.80 3.63 -10.15
CA ARG A 124 1.78 5.05 -10.53
C ARG A 124 3.17 5.68 -10.60
N GLY A 125 4.22 4.85 -10.55
CA GLY A 125 5.60 5.27 -10.72
C GLY A 125 6.26 5.86 -9.46
N PHE A 126 5.63 5.72 -8.29
CA PHE A 126 6.28 6.09 -7.02
C PHE A 126 7.29 5.02 -6.60
N HIS A 127 8.37 5.45 -5.97
CA HIS A 127 9.27 4.54 -5.26
C HIS A 127 8.65 4.17 -3.93
N ALA A 128 8.19 2.93 -3.78
CA ALA A 128 7.50 2.46 -2.58
C ALA A 128 8.01 1.09 -2.14
N SER A 129 8.27 0.96 -0.84
CA SER A 129 8.64 -0.28 -0.16
C SER A 129 7.63 -0.58 0.95
N VAL A 130 7.61 -1.80 1.44
CA VAL A 130 6.72 -2.27 2.51
C VAL A 130 7.53 -2.51 3.77
N LEU A 131 7.09 -1.99 4.92
CA LEU A 131 7.65 -2.35 6.21
C LEU A 131 7.33 -3.81 6.52
N LYS A 132 8.36 -4.64 6.56
CA LYS A 132 8.24 -6.08 6.82
C LYS A 132 7.71 -6.35 8.22
N GLY A 133 6.69 -7.18 8.32
CA GLY A 133 6.00 -7.48 9.58
C GLY A 133 5.13 -6.33 10.11
N GLY A 134 5.15 -5.17 9.45
CA GLY A 134 4.38 -3.99 9.86
C GLY A 134 4.81 -3.42 11.20
N LEU A 135 3.96 -2.58 11.79
CA LEU A 135 4.22 -1.97 13.10
C LEU A 135 4.28 -3.00 14.25
N ALA A 136 3.64 -4.16 14.09
CA ALA A 136 3.71 -5.24 15.07
C ALA A 136 5.13 -5.81 15.25
N ALA A 137 6.00 -5.66 14.26
CA ALA A 137 7.40 -6.06 14.32
C ALA A 137 8.30 -4.99 14.97
N THR A 138 7.77 -3.80 15.25
CA THR A 138 8.49 -2.69 15.89
C THR A 138 8.25 -2.69 17.40
N ASP A 139 9.16 -2.08 18.16
CA ASP A 139 9.00 -1.93 19.61
C ASP A 139 7.82 -1.01 20.02
N LEU A 140 7.26 -0.27 19.08
CA LEU A 140 6.12 0.62 19.30
C LEU A 140 4.83 -0.15 19.62
N ALA A 141 4.66 -1.35 19.07
CA ALA A 141 3.48 -2.18 19.33
C ALA A 141 3.51 -2.85 20.72
N ARG A 142 4.63 -2.77 21.44
CA ARG A 142 4.83 -3.40 22.76
C ARG A 142 4.58 -2.47 23.95
N LYS A 143 4.23 -1.23 23.69
CA LYS A 143 3.85 -0.23 24.70
C LYS A 143 2.35 -0.05 24.74
#